data_c08aafc62079d33f25ca80f3e9b0c2c3
#
_entry.id   c08aafc62079d33f25ca80f3e9b0c2c3
#
_cell.length_a   1.000
_cell.length_b   1.000
_cell.length_c   1.000
_cell.angle_alpha   90.00
_cell.angle_beta   90.00
_cell.angle_gamma   90.00
#
_symmetry.space_group_name_H-M   'P 1'
#
loop_
_entity.id
_entity.type
_entity.pdbx_description
1 polymer ?
#
loop_
_entity_poly.entity_id
_entity_poly.type
_entity_poly.pdbx_seq_one_letter_code
_entity_poly.pdbx_strand_id
1 'polypeptide(L)'
;IGSKTTASHTCSLGSADNAYFFHLTKLLKAAHINFACAPTENLYLQGRQDTFPKRRGITRVKELTEAGVNVSLGQDSMQDPWYPVGNGNMMLILDYVLHLAQMMSFEEIDDALKFLTVNGATTLGMRDSYGLEAGKPANFIVLDASSVFDAVYERCEVLRSVREGRTLFTRNTSITADLDLLTL
;
A
#
# COMPACT_ATOMS: atom_id res chain seq x y z
N ILE A 1 -7.67 -22.78 -8.20
CA ILE A 1 -7.45 -21.33 -8.16
C ILE A 1 -7.95 -20.92 -6.79
N GLY A 2 -7.90 -19.74 -6.37
CA GLY A 2 -8.43 -19.34 -5.08
C GLY A 2 -7.41 -18.54 -4.27
N SER A 3 -7.45 -18.61 -2.94
CA SER A 3 -6.63 -17.78 -2.04
C SER A 3 -5.12 -17.86 -2.26
N LYS A 4 -4.64 -18.81 -3.05
CA LYS A 4 -3.23 -18.94 -3.46
C LYS A 4 -2.92 -18.21 -4.79
N THR A 5 -3.91 -17.58 -5.41
CA THR A 5 -3.74 -16.85 -6.69
C THR A 5 -3.75 -15.35 -6.43
N THR A 6 -2.76 -14.66 -6.98
CA THR A 6 -2.65 -13.21 -6.90
C THR A 6 -2.59 -12.63 -8.31
N ALA A 7 -3.46 -11.67 -8.59
CA ALA A 7 -3.42 -10.85 -9.79
C ALA A 7 -2.62 -9.58 -9.49
N SER A 8 -1.48 -9.41 -10.17
CA SER A 8 -0.61 -8.24 -9.99
C SER A 8 -0.97 -7.13 -10.97
N HIS A 9 -0.79 -5.89 -10.56
CA HIS A 9 -1.03 -4.64 -11.28
C HIS A 9 -2.49 -4.43 -11.70
N THR A 10 -3.03 -5.26 -12.58
CA THR A 10 -4.41 -5.24 -13.12
C THR A 10 -4.90 -3.84 -13.55
N CYS A 11 -4.00 -3.02 -14.11
CA CYS A 11 -4.27 -1.63 -14.51
C CYS A 11 -5.41 -1.50 -15.52
N SER A 12 -5.67 -2.55 -16.32
CA SER A 12 -6.77 -2.60 -17.26
C SER A 12 -8.14 -2.44 -16.59
N LEU A 13 -8.29 -2.87 -15.33
CA LEU A 13 -9.54 -2.68 -14.58
C LEU A 13 -9.84 -1.20 -14.32
N GLY A 14 -8.81 -0.35 -14.23
CA GLY A 14 -8.98 1.10 -14.13
C GLY A 14 -9.60 1.76 -15.37
N SER A 15 -9.61 1.06 -16.49
CA SER A 15 -10.20 1.51 -17.75
C SER A 15 -11.45 0.71 -18.18
N ALA A 16 -11.83 -0.32 -17.41
CA ALA A 16 -13.02 -1.11 -17.67
C ALA A 16 -14.30 -0.31 -17.39
N ASP A 17 -15.36 -0.54 -18.16
CA ASP A 17 -16.65 0.02 -17.84
C ASP A 17 -17.22 -0.54 -16.52
N ASN A 18 -18.16 0.18 -15.92
CA ASN A 18 -18.69 -0.18 -14.60
C ASN A 18 -19.47 -1.50 -14.63
N ALA A 19 -20.25 -1.78 -15.69
CA ALA A 19 -21.07 -2.99 -15.76
C ALA A 19 -20.18 -4.24 -15.80
N TYR A 20 -19.16 -4.22 -16.65
CA TYR A 20 -18.18 -5.30 -16.74
C TYR A 20 -17.43 -5.46 -15.41
N PHE A 21 -16.92 -4.35 -14.86
CA PHE A 21 -16.15 -4.38 -13.61
C PHE A 21 -16.96 -4.98 -12.46
N PHE A 22 -18.18 -4.51 -12.22
CA PHE A 22 -19.01 -5.03 -11.11
C PHE A 22 -19.44 -6.48 -11.31
N HIS A 23 -19.64 -6.92 -12.55
CA HIS A 23 -19.87 -8.34 -12.83
C HIS A 23 -18.62 -9.17 -12.51
N LEU A 24 -17.47 -8.75 -13.01
CA LEU A 24 -16.19 -9.43 -12.79
C LEU A 24 -15.82 -9.50 -11.30
N THR A 25 -16.04 -8.42 -10.55
CA THR A 25 -15.72 -8.36 -9.10
C THR A 25 -16.45 -9.43 -8.30
N LYS A 26 -17.68 -9.76 -8.64
CA LYS A 26 -18.43 -10.88 -8.01
C LYS A 26 -17.72 -12.22 -8.23
N LEU A 27 -17.22 -12.45 -9.44
CA LEU A 27 -16.50 -13.68 -9.78
C LEU A 27 -15.12 -13.73 -9.06
N LEU A 28 -14.41 -12.60 -9.02
CA LEU A 28 -13.11 -12.48 -8.35
C LEU A 28 -13.23 -12.76 -6.84
N LYS A 29 -14.27 -12.20 -6.21
CA LYS A 29 -14.57 -12.45 -4.79
C LYS A 29 -14.90 -13.93 -4.54
N ALA A 30 -15.80 -14.50 -5.35
CA ALA A 30 -16.18 -15.91 -5.23
C ALA A 30 -15.00 -16.86 -5.47
N ALA A 31 -14.07 -16.46 -6.32
CA ALA A 31 -12.85 -17.22 -6.60
C ALA A 31 -11.73 -16.98 -5.57
N HIS A 32 -11.93 -16.09 -4.58
CA HIS A 32 -10.92 -15.73 -3.56
C HIS A 32 -9.57 -15.30 -4.18
N ILE A 33 -9.58 -14.56 -5.27
CA ILE A 33 -8.35 -14.07 -5.90
C ILE A 33 -7.86 -12.83 -5.15
N ASN A 34 -6.58 -12.81 -4.80
CA ASN A 34 -5.92 -11.65 -4.20
C ASN A 34 -5.44 -10.67 -5.28
N PHE A 35 -5.29 -9.42 -4.92
CA PHE A 35 -4.72 -8.38 -5.77
C PHE A 35 -3.47 -7.78 -5.13
N ALA A 36 -2.45 -7.51 -5.96
CA ALA A 36 -1.27 -6.75 -5.58
C ALA A 36 -1.17 -5.52 -6.51
N CYS A 37 -1.32 -4.32 -5.93
CA CYS A 37 -1.21 -3.06 -6.66
C CYS A 37 0.15 -2.42 -6.40
N ALA A 38 0.85 -2.01 -7.46
CA ALA A 38 2.11 -1.26 -7.42
C ALA A 38 1.87 0.17 -7.94
N PRO A 39 1.31 1.08 -7.12
CA PRO A 39 0.76 2.34 -7.60
C PRO A 39 1.80 3.26 -8.23
N THR A 40 2.98 3.36 -7.67
CA THR A 40 4.03 4.29 -8.15
C THR A 40 4.56 3.89 -9.52
N GLU A 41 4.86 2.63 -9.74
CA GLU A 41 5.30 2.14 -11.03
C GLU A 41 4.16 2.21 -12.07
N ASN A 42 2.96 1.77 -11.69
CA ASN A 42 1.82 1.81 -12.59
C ASN A 42 1.49 3.24 -13.04
N LEU A 43 1.53 4.22 -12.11
CA LEU A 43 1.30 5.63 -12.43
C LEU A 43 2.31 6.16 -13.45
N TYR A 44 3.57 5.77 -13.35
CA TYR A 44 4.62 6.18 -14.26
C TYR A 44 4.51 5.49 -15.64
N LEU A 45 4.26 4.19 -15.66
CA LEU A 45 4.29 3.40 -16.90
C LEU A 45 3.00 3.46 -17.71
N GLN A 46 1.85 3.50 -17.03
CA GLN A 46 0.55 3.43 -17.71
C GLN A 46 0.13 4.77 -18.30
N GLY A 47 -0.53 4.71 -19.47
CA GLY A 47 -1.09 5.90 -20.12
C GLY A 47 -0.08 6.91 -20.64
N ARG A 48 1.20 6.57 -20.78
CA ARG A 48 2.22 7.52 -21.31
C ARG A 48 1.93 7.99 -22.73
N GLN A 49 1.32 7.13 -23.53
CA GLN A 49 0.93 7.41 -24.92
C GLN A 49 -0.52 7.88 -25.06
N ASP A 50 -1.27 7.99 -23.95
CA ASP A 50 -2.65 8.49 -23.99
C ASP A 50 -2.67 9.98 -24.32
N THR A 51 -3.70 10.40 -25.05
CA THR A 51 -4.09 11.82 -25.16
C THR A 51 -4.75 12.29 -23.85
N PHE A 52 -4.90 13.58 -23.64
CA PHE A 52 -5.61 14.09 -22.47
C PHE A 52 -7.14 13.92 -22.64
N PRO A 53 -7.87 13.57 -21.54
CA PRO A 53 -7.37 13.26 -20.20
C PRO A 53 -6.68 11.90 -20.15
N LYS A 54 -5.53 11.82 -19.47
CA LYS A 54 -4.81 10.56 -19.26
C LYS A 54 -5.50 9.70 -18.18
N ARG A 55 -5.43 8.37 -18.36
CA ARG A 55 -5.90 7.43 -17.33
C ARG A 55 -5.03 7.51 -16.07
N ARG A 56 -5.58 7.17 -14.91
CA ARG A 56 -4.84 7.14 -13.64
C ARG A 56 -3.80 6.02 -13.55
N GLY A 57 -3.95 4.98 -14.35
CA GLY A 57 -2.95 3.92 -14.52
C GLY A 57 -2.94 2.82 -13.46
N ILE A 58 -3.80 2.86 -12.46
CA ILE A 58 -3.91 1.81 -11.43
C ILE A 58 -5.22 1.04 -11.52
N THR A 59 -5.27 -0.13 -10.86
CA THR A 59 -6.51 -0.89 -10.64
C THR A 59 -7.49 -0.13 -9.74
N ARG A 60 -8.74 -0.57 -9.68
CA ARG A 60 -9.82 0.02 -8.86
C ARG A 60 -9.72 -0.45 -7.40
N VAL A 61 -8.71 0.04 -6.67
CA VAL A 61 -8.42 -0.39 -5.29
C VAL A 61 -9.60 -0.17 -4.36
N LYS A 62 -10.24 1.00 -4.41
CA LYS A 62 -11.39 1.34 -3.56
C LYS A 62 -12.54 0.36 -3.77
N GLU A 63 -13.02 0.23 -4.99
CA GLU A 63 -14.18 -0.59 -5.31
C GLU A 63 -13.93 -2.10 -5.09
N LEU A 64 -12.70 -2.58 -5.34
CA LEU A 64 -12.32 -3.96 -5.02
C LEU A 64 -12.37 -4.19 -3.51
N THR A 65 -11.85 -3.24 -2.73
CA THR A 65 -11.84 -3.31 -1.26
C THR A 65 -13.27 -3.27 -0.70
N GLU A 66 -14.11 -2.35 -1.16
CA GLU A 66 -15.53 -2.24 -0.79
C GLU A 66 -16.32 -3.52 -1.12
N ALA A 67 -15.98 -4.18 -2.21
CA ALA A 67 -16.56 -5.47 -2.59
C ALA A 67 -16.05 -6.64 -1.72
N GLY A 68 -15.05 -6.41 -0.85
CA GLY A 68 -14.45 -7.43 0.01
C GLY A 68 -13.45 -8.34 -0.72
N VAL A 69 -12.85 -7.88 -1.81
CA VAL A 69 -11.70 -8.53 -2.46
C VAL A 69 -10.44 -8.11 -1.73
N ASN A 70 -9.54 -9.05 -1.46
CA ASN A 70 -8.27 -8.76 -0.81
C ASN A 70 -7.34 -7.99 -1.77
N VAL A 71 -6.98 -6.76 -1.40
CA VAL A 71 -6.00 -5.93 -2.12
C VAL A 71 -4.83 -5.64 -1.20
N SER A 72 -3.62 -5.91 -1.65
CA SER A 72 -2.36 -5.55 -1.01
C SER A 72 -1.56 -4.60 -1.90
N LEU A 73 -0.56 -3.94 -1.32
CA LEU A 73 0.32 -3.03 -2.05
C LEU A 73 1.74 -3.58 -2.12
N GLY A 74 2.44 -3.23 -3.19
CA GLY A 74 3.84 -3.52 -3.41
C GLY A 74 4.58 -2.30 -3.97
N GLN A 75 5.89 -2.26 -3.76
CA GLN A 75 6.76 -1.25 -4.36
C GLN A 75 7.03 -1.57 -5.84
N ASP A 76 7.17 -2.86 -6.16
CA ASP A 76 7.66 -3.38 -7.44
C ASP A 76 9.13 -3.00 -7.67
N SER A 77 9.41 -2.11 -8.61
CA SER A 77 10.76 -1.71 -8.99
C SER A 77 11.42 -0.78 -7.99
N MET A 78 12.73 -1.00 -7.73
CA MET A 78 13.56 -0.15 -6.89
C MET A 78 14.87 0.17 -7.62
N GLN A 79 15.04 1.44 -8.01
CA GLN A 79 16.25 1.95 -8.68
C GLN A 79 16.64 1.16 -9.94
N ASP A 80 15.65 0.80 -10.72
CA ASP A 80 15.83 0.10 -11.98
C ASP A 80 15.27 0.92 -13.17
N PRO A 81 15.42 0.46 -14.43
CA PRO A 81 14.95 1.20 -15.60
C PRO A 81 13.42 1.43 -15.66
N TRP A 82 12.63 0.61 -14.95
CA TRP A 82 11.17 0.73 -14.91
C TRP A 82 10.69 1.79 -13.93
N TYR A 83 11.34 1.89 -12.77
CA TYR A 83 11.04 2.90 -11.76
C TYR A 83 12.30 3.31 -10.98
N PRO A 84 13.08 4.28 -11.49
CA PRO A 84 14.40 4.61 -10.96
C PRO A 84 14.40 5.28 -9.58
N VAL A 85 13.28 5.80 -9.11
CA VAL A 85 13.16 6.50 -7.80
C VAL A 85 12.54 5.65 -6.71
N GLY A 86 12.28 4.37 -6.96
CA GLY A 86 11.78 3.44 -5.94
C GLY A 86 12.80 3.24 -4.81
N ASN A 87 12.38 3.38 -3.57
CA ASN A 87 13.24 3.33 -2.38
C ASN A 87 12.77 2.36 -1.29
N GLY A 88 11.66 1.65 -1.52
CA GLY A 88 11.08 0.71 -0.56
C GLY A 88 10.32 1.36 0.60
N ASN A 89 10.10 2.66 0.60
CA ASN A 89 9.26 3.31 1.60
C ASN A 89 7.78 3.00 1.33
N MET A 90 7.25 2.03 2.09
CA MET A 90 5.86 1.58 1.92
C MET A 90 4.82 2.62 2.37
N MET A 91 5.19 3.58 3.23
CA MET A 91 4.31 4.70 3.58
C MET A 91 4.10 5.62 2.39
N LEU A 92 5.13 5.85 1.57
CA LEU A 92 5.01 6.57 0.31
C LEU A 92 4.07 5.83 -0.67
N ILE A 93 4.20 4.51 -0.77
CA ILE A 93 3.32 3.70 -1.62
C ILE A 93 1.86 3.80 -1.17
N LEU A 94 1.63 3.80 0.14
CA LEU A 94 0.30 3.96 0.72
C LEU A 94 -0.29 5.33 0.40
N ASP A 95 0.48 6.40 0.57
CA ASP A 95 0.08 7.77 0.22
C ASP A 95 -0.35 7.87 -1.25
N TYR A 96 0.44 7.32 -2.17
CA TYR A 96 0.08 7.32 -3.59
C TYR A 96 -1.24 6.59 -3.88
N VAL A 97 -1.46 5.42 -3.28
CA VAL A 97 -2.71 4.69 -3.54
C VAL A 97 -3.92 5.42 -2.98
N LEU A 98 -3.81 6.03 -1.80
CA LEU A 98 -4.90 6.82 -1.21
C LEU A 98 -5.32 7.97 -2.12
N HIS A 99 -4.36 8.70 -2.69
CA HIS A 99 -4.62 9.76 -3.66
C HIS A 99 -5.23 9.23 -4.97
N LEU A 100 -4.62 8.19 -5.55
CA LEU A 100 -5.03 7.67 -6.84
C LEU A 100 -6.41 6.99 -6.80
N ALA A 101 -6.70 6.29 -5.71
CA ALA A 101 -7.99 5.63 -5.48
C ALA A 101 -9.05 6.56 -4.85
N GLN A 102 -8.69 7.82 -4.53
CA GLN A 102 -9.59 8.81 -3.90
C GLN A 102 -10.15 8.32 -2.56
N MET A 103 -9.27 7.82 -1.68
CA MET A 103 -9.57 7.28 -0.35
C MET A 103 -9.01 8.24 0.71
N MET A 104 -9.70 9.35 0.98
CA MET A 104 -9.21 10.45 1.82
C MET A 104 -10.13 10.80 2.99
N SER A 105 -11.13 9.97 3.30
CA SER A 105 -11.85 10.13 4.57
C SER A 105 -10.95 9.69 5.74
N PHE A 106 -11.21 10.22 6.94
CA PHE A 106 -10.47 9.81 8.14
C PHE A 106 -10.54 8.30 8.37
N GLU A 107 -11.71 7.69 8.16
CA GLU A 107 -11.91 6.25 8.30
C GLU A 107 -11.09 5.44 7.30
N GLU A 108 -11.03 5.89 6.03
CA GLU A 108 -10.23 5.24 4.99
C GLU A 108 -8.72 5.33 5.29
N ILE A 109 -8.26 6.47 5.81
CA ILE A 109 -6.86 6.67 6.19
C ILE A 109 -6.50 5.81 7.40
N ASP A 110 -7.31 5.80 8.45
CA ASP A 110 -7.06 5.02 9.66
C ASP A 110 -7.01 3.51 9.40
N ASP A 111 -7.79 3.02 8.43
CA ASP A 111 -7.82 1.61 8.03
C ASP A 111 -6.76 1.26 6.96
N ALA A 112 -6.06 2.24 6.41
CA ALA A 112 -5.21 2.06 5.23
C ALA A 112 -4.00 1.15 5.46
N LEU A 113 -3.45 1.10 6.68
CA LEU A 113 -2.32 0.20 6.97
C LEU A 113 -2.62 -1.27 6.69
N LYS A 114 -3.89 -1.67 6.62
CA LYS A 114 -4.27 -3.05 6.25
C LYS A 114 -3.70 -3.47 4.89
N PHE A 115 -3.60 -2.55 3.94
CA PHE A 115 -3.07 -2.83 2.60
C PHE A 115 -1.60 -3.29 2.63
N LEU A 116 -0.83 -2.81 3.61
CA LEU A 116 0.58 -3.15 3.81
C LEU A 116 0.79 -4.29 4.81
N THR A 117 -0.20 -4.59 5.62
CA THR A 117 -0.09 -5.50 6.76
C THR A 117 -0.94 -6.76 6.56
N VAL A 118 -2.15 -6.79 7.09
CA VAL A 118 -3.01 -7.99 7.07
C VAL A 118 -3.39 -8.45 5.68
N ASN A 119 -3.58 -7.53 4.73
CA ASN A 119 -3.88 -7.87 3.35
C ASN A 119 -2.65 -8.45 2.64
N GLY A 120 -1.46 -7.88 2.91
CA GLY A 120 -0.19 -8.44 2.45
C GLY A 120 0.04 -9.86 2.97
N ALA A 121 -0.18 -10.06 4.27
CA ALA A 121 -0.08 -11.39 4.88
C ALA A 121 -1.06 -12.39 4.26
N THR A 122 -2.28 -11.96 3.96
CA THR A 122 -3.28 -12.78 3.26
C THR A 122 -2.81 -13.15 1.85
N THR A 123 -2.30 -12.19 1.09
CA THR A 123 -1.76 -12.39 -0.26
C THR A 123 -0.61 -13.41 -0.26
N LEU A 124 0.25 -13.35 0.76
CA LEU A 124 1.40 -14.25 0.92
C LEU A 124 1.05 -15.60 1.56
N GLY A 125 -0.21 -15.83 1.95
CA GLY A 125 -0.64 -17.05 2.64
C GLY A 125 -0.08 -17.18 4.06
N MET A 126 0.25 -16.05 4.72
CA MET A 126 0.87 -15.98 6.04
C MET A 126 -0.09 -15.49 7.14
N ARG A 127 -1.38 -15.44 6.86
CA ARG A 127 -2.38 -14.83 7.75
C ARG A 127 -2.37 -15.44 9.16
N ASP A 128 -2.18 -16.75 9.27
CA ASP A 128 -2.23 -17.47 10.55
C ASP A 128 -1.01 -17.17 11.44
N SER A 129 0.15 -16.90 10.84
CA SER A 129 1.39 -16.57 11.55
C SER A 129 1.63 -15.06 11.70
N TYR A 130 0.78 -14.22 11.09
CA TYR A 130 0.92 -12.78 11.09
C TYR A 130 0.11 -12.11 12.20
N GLY A 131 0.69 -11.10 12.85
CA GLY A 131 0.03 -10.23 13.82
C GLY A 131 0.81 -10.08 15.13
N LEU A 132 0.46 -9.06 15.90
CA LEU A 132 1.03 -8.78 17.23
C LEU A 132 0.18 -9.48 18.30
N GLU A 133 0.27 -10.79 18.37
CA GLU A 133 -0.49 -11.64 19.29
C GLU A 133 0.45 -12.60 20.02
N ALA A 134 0.11 -12.94 21.27
CA ALA A 134 0.88 -13.93 22.03
C ALA A 134 0.94 -15.27 21.29
N GLY A 135 2.13 -15.86 21.18
CA GLY A 135 2.38 -17.11 20.47
C GLY A 135 2.73 -16.96 18.99
N LYS A 136 2.61 -15.75 18.41
CA LYS A 136 3.08 -15.46 17.04
C LYS A 136 4.52 -14.96 17.03
N PRO A 137 5.25 -15.11 15.92
CA PRO A 137 6.59 -14.56 15.77
C PRO A 137 6.57 -13.02 15.99
N ALA A 138 7.53 -12.51 16.75
CA ALA A 138 7.67 -11.09 17.00
C ALA A 138 8.27 -10.39 15.75
N ASN A 139 7.43 -10.13 14.76
CA ASN A 139 7.75 -9.44 13.51
C ASN A 139 6.96 -8.12 13.49
N PHE A 140 7.67 -7.00 13.65
CA PHE A 140 7.03 -5.69 13.64
C PHE A 140 8.00 -4.58 13.26
N ILE A 141 7.44 -3.45 12.88
CA ILE A 141 8.16 -2.18 12.73
C ILE A 141 7.61 -1.15 13.71
N VAL A 142 8.44 -0.20 14.08
CA VAL A 142 8.06 0.99 14.84
C VAL A 142 8.18 2.17 13.91
N LEU A 143 7.10 2.92 13.77
CA LEU A 143 7.03 4.14 12.96
C LEU A 143 7.14 5.37 13.85
N ASP A 144 7.65 6.47 13.30
CA ASP A 144 7.74 7.76 13.99
C ASP A 144 6.42 8.51 13.85
N ALA A 145 5.38 7.99 14.49
CA ALA A 145 4.04 8.53 14.39
C ALA A 145 3.19 8.15 15.60
N SER A 146 2.28 9.03 16.00
CA SER A 146 1.36 8.81 17.12
C SER A 146 0.04 8.16 16.71
N SER A 147 -0.29 8.21 15.41
CA SER A 147 -1.49 7.63 14.82
C SER A 147 -1.22 7.11 13.41
N VAL A 148 -2.18 6.36 12.84
CA VAL A 148 -2.12 5.97 11.42
C VAL A 148 -2.19 7.19 10.53
N PHE A 149 -3.04 8.16 10.88
CA PHE A 149 -3.14 9.42 10.16
C PHE A 149 -1.78 10.14 10.08
N ASP A 150 -1.10 10.32 11.23
CA ASP A 150 0.23 10.95 11.28
C ASP A 150 1.24 10.17 10.45
N ALA A 151 1.22 8.83 10.55
CA ALA A 151 2.11 7.97 9.78
C ALA A 151 1.98 8.17 8.26
N VAL A 152 0.75 8.33 7.76
CA VAL A 152 0.47 8.62 6.35
C VAL A 152 0.81 10.07 6.02
N TYR A 153 0.36 11.01 6.84
CA TYR A 153 0.55 12.45 6.62
C TYR A 153 2.03 12.83 6.50
N GLU A 154 2.86 12.32 7.40
CA GLU A 154 4.29 12.59 7.43
C GLU A 154 5.12 11.64 6.54
N ARG A 155 4.49 10.60 5.98
CA ARG A 155 5.19 9.52 5.24
C ARG A 155 6.36 8.97 6.06
N CYS A 156 6.05 8.74 7.34
CA CYS A 156 7.06 8.56 8.37
C CYS A 156 8.01 7.40 8.08
N GLU A 157 9.20 7.55 8.62
CA GLU A 157 10.27 6.57 8.49
C GLU A 157 10.15 5.46 9.53
N VAL A 158 10.71 4.30 9.22
CA VAL A 158 10.80 3.19 10.17
C VAL A 158 11.92 3.48 11.16
N LEU A 159 11.58 3.64 12.44
CA LEU A 159 12.55 3.83 13.53
C LEU A 159 13.20 2.52 13.96
N ARG A 160 12.47 1.43 13.94
CA ARG A 160 12.98 0.11 14.30
C ARG A 160 12.29 -0.97 13.49
N SER A 161 13.07 -1.95 13.06
CA SER A 161 12.56 -3.18 12.47
C SER A 161 12.97 -4.37 13.33
N VAL A 162 12.01 -5.23 13.64
CA VAL A 162 12.22 -6.46 14.43
C VAL A 162 11.70 -7.65 13.64
N ARG A 163 12.51 -8.71 13.56
CA ARG A 163 12.14 -9.99 12.95
C ARG A 163 12.49 -11.12 13.91
N GLU A 164 11.51 -11.97 14.20
CA GLU A 164 11.66 -13.11 15.11
C GLU A 164 12.28 -12.70 16.45
N GLY A 165 11.86 -11.54 17.00
CA GLY A 165 12.38 -10.97 18.24
C GLY A 165 13.75 -10.33 18.14
N ARG A 166 14.41 -10.33 16.97
CA ARG A 166 15.72 -9.71 16.77
C ARG A 166 15.57 -8.35 16.10
N THR A 167 16.18 -7.32 16.66
CA THR A 167 16.27 -6.02 16.01
C THR A 167 17.18 -6.10 14.80
N LEU A 168 16.64 -5.81 13.60
CA LEU A 168 17.42 -5.75 12.36
C LEU A 168 18.14 -4.41 12.23
N PHE A 169 17.46 -3.31 12.53
CA PHE A 169 18.04 -1.99 12.59
C PHE A 169 17.26 -1.07 13.53
N THR A 170 17.91 0.00 13.96
CA THR A 170 17.30 1.15 14.62
C THR A 170 17.78 2.40 13.92
N ARG A 171 16.86 3.34 13.66
CA ARG A 171 17.14 4.67 13.14
C ARG A 171 16.93 5.68 14.26
N ASN A 172 17.86 6.61 14.43
CA ASN A 172 17.72 7.76 15.30
C ASN A 172 17.51 8.99 14.41
N THR A 173 16.43 9.71 14.64
CA THR A 173 16.15 11.00 14.01
C THR A 173 16.38 12.09 15.03
N SER A 174 17.02 13.19 14.63
CA SER A 174 17.16 14.39 15.45
C SER A 174 16.87 15.60 14.59
N ILE A 175 16.06 16.53 15.14
CA ILE A 175 15.80 17.82 14.54
C ILE A 175 16.38 18.86 15.47
N THR A 176 17.24 19.74 14.95
CA THR A 176 17.74 20.92 15.67
C THR A 176 17.08 22.14 15.04
N ALA A 177 16.36 22.91 15.84
CA ALA A 177 15.74 24.16 15.41
C ALA A 177 16.37 25.33 16.17
N ASP A 178 16.68 26.42 15.45
CA ASP A 178 17.04 27.69 16.06
C ASP A 178 15.75 28.46 16.36
N LEU A 179 15.34 28.43 17.62
CA LEU A 179 14.10 29.04 18.06
C LEU A 179 14.12 30.58 17.99
N ASP A 180 15.30 31.20 17.98
CA ASP A 180 15.43 32.66 17.88
C ASP A 180 14.99 33.16 16.49
N LEU A 181 15.06 32.31 15.45
CA LEU A 181 14.59 32.62 14.10
C LEU A 181 13.09 32.41 13.92
N LEU A 182 12.42 31.76 14.85
CA LEU A 182 10.96 31.48 14.78
C LEU A 182 10.13 32.57 15.47
N THR A 183 10.77 33.55 16.12
CA THR A 183 10.12 34.66 16.84
C THR A 183 10.07 35.96 16.04
N LEU A 184 10.37 35.92 14.74
CA LEU A 184 10.18 36.97 13.76
C LEU A 184 8.83 36.82 13.04
#